data_5b8479b0d5d55f2ade95dea95e882bc4
#
_entry.id   5b8479b0d5d55f2ade95dea95e882bc4
#
_cell.length_a   1.000
_cell.length_b   1.000
_cell.length_c   1.000
_cell.angle_alpha   90.00
_cell.angle_beta   90.00
_cell.angle_gamma   90.00
#
_symmetry.space_group_name_H-M   'P 1'
#
loop_
_entity.id
_entity.type
_entity.pdbx_description
1 polymer ?
#
loop_
_entity_poly.entity_id
_entity_poly.type
_entity_poly.pdbx_seq_one_letter_code
_entity_poly.pdbx_strand_id
1 'polypeptide(L)'
;MGKGKKGGKRMNKAQLTEMLQKFFAERPGETLSFKEIFRSLHLTTHPLKMLAIDIMEEMAWDDYLAKVSDNSYRLNQSIQVMEGKFVRKANGKNSVIPDDSEKPIFVSERNSMGALNGDRVEFTFLARRKNHIKEAQVNKILERAKDTFVGRLKVDKDLAYLVTPGDVFAHNIIIPRRKVKGGKTDDKAVVRIIEWPDGENKSPIGEVVDILGQMGDNDVEMNSILAQYGLPYKYPKNVEDAANKISGEITEQDYKEREDFRKVFTCTIDPKDAKDFDDMFVDRKSVV
;
A
#
# COMPACT_ATOMS: atom_id res chain seq x y z
N MET A 1 11.92 56.03 14.49
CA MET A 1 12.18 54.69 15.06
C MET A 1 10.86 54.00 15.32
N GLY A 2 10.37 53.22 14.35
CA GLY A 2 9.11 52.49 14.46
C GLY A 2 9.41 51.06 14.87
N LYS A 3 9.00 50.66 16.08
CA LYS A 3 9.05 49.27 16.51
C LYS A 3 8.01 48.44 15.79
N GLY A 4 8.44 47.61 14.84
CA GLY A 4 7.61 46.62 14.20
C GLY A 4 7.09 45.58 15.21
N LYS A 5 5.80 45.56 15.44
CA LYS A 5 5.11 44.48 16.16
C LYS A 5 5.26 43.19 15.36
N LYS A 6 6.06 42.26 15.89
CA LYS A 6 6.06 40.85 15.43
C LYS A 6 4.63 40.29 15.65
N GLY A 7 3.85 40.19 14.58
CA GLY A 7 2.55 39.52 14.60
C GLY A 7 2.75 38.04 14.89
N GLY A 8 2.45 37.61 16.11
CA GLY A 8 2.39 36.19 16.45
C GLY A 8 1.40 35.48 15.53
N LYS A 9 1.80 34.40 14.90
CA LYS A 9 0.96 33.56 14.04
C LYS A 9 -0.28 33.16 14.84
N ARG A 10 -1.46 33.64 14.43
CA ARG A 10 -2.73 33.32 15.11
C ARG A 10 -2.96 31.81 14.97
N MET A 11 -2.88 31.09 16.08
CA MET A 11 -3.19 29.67 16.15
C MET A 11 -4.67 29.47 15.78
N ASN A 12 -4.95 28.64 14.78
CA ASN A 12 -6.31 28.33 14.36
C ASN A 12 -6.88 27.13 15.17
N LYS A 13 -8.21 26.93 15.09
CA LYS A 13 -8.90 25.86 15.82
C LYS A 13 -8.31 24.48 15.52
N ALA A 14 -7.98 24.19 14.24
CA ALA A 14 -7.44 22.89 13.84
C ALA A 14 -6.06 22.62 14.46
N GLN A 15 -5.18 23.60 14.47
CA GLN A 15 -3.85 23.48 15.09
C GLN A 15 -3.93 23.28 16.60
N LEU A 16 -4.85 23.99 17.28
CA LEU A 16 -5.03 23.84 18.72
C LEU A 16 -5.67 22.47 19.05
N THR A 17 -6.58 21.97 18.22
CA THR A 17 -7.15 20.62 18.35
C THR A 17 -6.06 19.56 18.29
N GLU A 18 -5.22 19.61 17.27
CA GLU A 18 -4.12 18.67 17.10
C GLU A 18 -3.13 18.69 18.28
N MET A 19 -2.82 19.90 18.76
CA MET A 19 -1.94 20.09 19.91
C MET A 19 -2.54 19.52 21.20
N LEU A 20 -3.83 19.70 21.42
CA LEU A 20 -4.55 19.13 22.57
C LEU A 20 -4.62 17.60 22.48
N GLN A 21 -4.92 17.04 21.30
CA GLN A 21 -4.95 15.59 21.08
C GLN A 21 -3.60 14.95 21.40
N LYS A 22 -2.50 15.52 20.87
CA LYS A 22 -1.15 15.05 21.15
C LYS A 22 -0.80 15.13 22.64
N PHE A 23 -1.15 16.25 23.29
CA PHE A 23 -0.90 16.48 24.70
C PHE A 23 -1.58 15.44 25.61
N PHE A 24 -2.83 15.09 25.35
CA PHE A 24 -3.55 14.06 26.09
C PHE A 24 -3.07 12.64 25.74
N ALA A 25 -2.72 12.38 24.47
CA ALA A 25 -2.20 11.09 24.03
C ALA A 25 -0.86 10.72 24.68
N GLU A 26 -0.02 11.72 24.97
CA GLU A 26 1.25 11.54 25.68
C GLU A 26 1.07 11.28 27.20
N ARG A 27 -0.16 11.44 27.73
CA ARG A 27 -0.47 11.34 29.18
C ARG A 27 -1.70 10.47 29.44
N PRO A 28 -1.67 9.20 29.01
CA PRO A 28 -2.80 8.30 29.20
C PRO A 28 -3.07 8.06 30.69
N GLY A 29 -4.33 8.19 31.10
CA GLY A 29 -4.75 7.96 32.48
C GLY A 29 -4.60 9.14 33.44
N GLU A 30 -3.87 10.20 33.06
CA GLU A 30 -3.73 11.40 33.88
C GLU A 30 -4.99 12.27 33.82
N THR A 31 -5.45 12.74 34.99
CA THR A 31 -6.51 13.75 35.07
C THR A 31 -5.85 15.13 35.09
N LEU A 32 -6.08 15.93 34.05
CA LEU A 32 -5.42 17.20 33.81
C LEU A 32 -6.42 18.34 33.98
N SER A 33 -6.05 19.32 34.83
CA SER A 33 -6.85 20.53 35.04
C SER A 33 -6.61 21.56 33.96
N PHE A 34 -7.56 22.46 33.74
CA PHE A 34 -7.39 23.61 32.82
C PHE A 34 -6.10 24.39 33.08
N LYS A 35 -5.74 24.56 34.37
CA LYS A 35 -4.53 25.30 34.75
C LYS A 35 -3.26 24.60 34.26
N GLU A 36 -3.20 23.29 34.37
CA GLU A 36 -2.08 22.48 33.90
C GLU A 36 -1.98 22.48 32.38
N ILE A 37 -3.12 22.26 31.70
CA ILE A 37 -3.20 22.27 30.25
C ILE A 37 -2.75 23.62 29.67
N PHE A 38 -3.28 24.73 30.20
CA PHE A 38 -2.93 26.06 29.70
C PHE A 38 -1.47 26.43 29.97
N ARG A 39 -0.91 25.97 31.08
CA ARG A 39 0.53 26.19 31.42
C ARG A 39 1.41 25.38 30.46
N SER A 40 1.14 24.11 30.29
CA SER A 40 1.94 23.20 29.48
C SER A 40 1.91 23.58 27.99
N LEU A 41 0.76 24.01 27.49
CA LEU A 41 0.57 24.41 26.10
C LEU A 41 0.83 25.91 25.85
N HIS A 42 1.32 26.63 26.87
CA HIS A 42 1.60 28.07 26.79
C HIS A 42 0.43 28.91 26.27
N LEU A 43 -0.81 28.54 26.64
CA LEU A 43 -2.01 29.29 26.26
C LEU A 43 -2.17 30.51 27.18
N THR A 44 -1.61 31.64 26.76
CA THR A 44 -1.53 32.85 27.61
C THR A 44 -2.73 33.77 27.45
N THR A 45 -3.38 33.81 26.31
CA THR A 45 -4.47 34.75 26.03
C THR A 45 -5.83 34.17 26.36
N HIS A 46 -6.76 35.04 26.85
CA HIS A 46 -8.13 34.62 27.16
C HIS A 46 -8.87 33.96 25.98
N PRO A 47 -8.82 34.49 24.74
CA PRO A 47 -9.47 33.85 23.60
C PRO A 47 -8.95 32.44 23.29
N LEU A 48 -7.65 32.18 23.42
CA LEU A 48 -7.07 30.85 23.19
C LEU A 48 -7.47 29.86 24.29
N LYS A 49 -7.59 30.32 25.54
CA LYS A 49 -8.07 29.48 26.64
C LYS A 49 -9.52 29.09 26.45
N MET A 50 -10.37 30.03 26.06
CA MET A 50 -11.79 29.74 25.77
C MET A 50 -11.91 28.78 24.60
N LEU A 51 -11.18 29.00 23.50
CA LEU A 51 -11.17 28.11 22.37
C LEU A 51 -10.70 26.70 22.75
N ALA A 52 -9.69 26.58 23.64
CA ALA A 52 -9.23 25.29 24.14
C ALA A 52 -10.29 24.56 24.98
N ILE A 53 -11.05 25.30 25.81
CA ILE A 53 -12.19 24.75 26.58
C ILE A 53 -13.26 24.23 25.63
N ASP A 54 -13.68 25.03 24.64
CA ASP A 54 -14.66 24.64 23.64
C ASP A 54 -14.25 23.37 22.90
N ILE A 55 -12.96 23.27 22.52
CA ILE A 55 -12.42 22.07 21.86
C ILE A 55 -12.44 20.87 22.79
N MET A 56 -12.04 21.02 24.06
CA MET A 56 -12.05 19.93 25.04
C MET A 56 -13.47 19.48 25.37
N GLU A 57 -14.44 20.36 25.39
CA GLU A 57 -15.86 20.00 25.54
C GLU A 57 -16.37 19.25 24.29
N GLU A 58 -16.00 19.67 23.08
CA GLU A 58 -16.29 18.93 21.85
C GLU A 58 -15.63 17.52 21.89
N MET A 59 -14.38 17.42 22.34
CA MET A 59 -13.70 16.14 22.51
C MET A 59 -14.34 15.23 23.58
N ALA A 60 -14.89 15.81 24.63
CA ALA A 60 -15.61 15.05 25.64
C ALA A 60 -16.99 14.57 25.14
N TRP A 61 -17.66 15.39 24.34
CA TRP A 61 -18.91 15.00 23.67
C TRP A 61 -18.68 13.85 22.66
N ASP A 62 -17.50 13.80 22.08
CA ASP A 62 -17.09 12.78 21.11
C ASP A 62 -16.44 11.53 21.79
N ASP A 63 -16.54 11.40 23.10
CA ASP A 63 -15.94 10.32 23.90
C ASP A 63 -14.39 10.22 23.80
N TYR A 64 -13.71 11.22 23.26
CA TYR A 64 -12.25 11.26 23.23
C TYR A 64 -11.66 11.62 24.60
N LEU A 65 -12.30 12.54 25.31
CA LEU A 65 -11.97 12.90 26.68
C LEU A 65 -13.11 12.51 27.62
N ALA A 66 -12.77 12.04 28.80
CA ALA A 66 -13.69 11.91 29.90
C ALA A 66 -13.64 13.19 30.75
N LYS A 67 -14.77 13.90 30.90
CA LYS A 67 -14.88 15.02 31.83
C LYS A 67 -14.94 14.46 33.25
N VAL A 68 -13.88 14.68 34.03
CA VAL A 68 -13.76 14.20 35.40
C VAL A 68 -14.38 15.19 36.39
N SER A 69 -14.24 16.51 36.12
CA SER A 69 -14.87 17.60 36.86
C SER A 69 -15.08 18.77 35.90
N ASP A 70 -15.71 19.84 36.40
CA ASP A 70 -15.96 21.06 35.58
C ASP A 70 -14.68 21.69 35.01
N ASN A 71 -13.53 21.44 35.63
CA ASN A 71 -12.25 22.05 35.27
C ASN A 71 -11.18 21.01 34.92
N SER A 72 -11.51 19.74 34.77
CA SER A 72 -10.53 18.70 34.48
C SER A 72 -11.04 17.64 33.53
N TYR A 73 -10.12 17.22 32.69
CA TYR A 73 -10.34 16.18 31.67
C TYR A 73 -9.27 15.11 31.79
N ARG A 74 -9.63 13.92 31.37
CA ARG A 74 -8.73 12.78 31.21
C ARG A 74 -8.94 12.19 29.84
N LEU A 75 -7.88 11.67 29.23
CA LEU A 75 -8.03 10.86 28.03
C LEU A 75 -8.98 9.69 28.34
N ASN A 76 -10.02 9.54 27.54
CA ASN A 76 -10.91 8.41 27.74
C ASN A 76 -10.10 7.12 27.50
N GLN A 77 -9.98 6.27 28.52
CA GLN A 77 -9.23 5.01 28.44
C GLN A 77 -9.88 3.99 27.49
N SER A 78 -11.07 4.28 26.99
CA SER A 78 -11.71 3.53 25.92
C SER A 78 -11.27 3.96 24.50
N ILE A 79 -10.10 4.60 24.34
CA ILE A 79 -9.46 4.64 23.02
C ILE A 79 -9.00 3.19 22.77
N GLN A 80 -9.92 2.43 22.23
CA GLN A 80 -9.66 1.09 21.77
C GLN A 80 -8.65 1.20 20.65
N VAL A 81 -7.41 0.79 20.94
CA VAL A 81 -6.45 0.49 19.91
C VAL A 81 -7.00 -0.72 19.18
N MET A 82 -7.23 -0.57 17.90
CA MET A 82 -7.82 -1.60 17.04
C MET A 82 -6.82 -2.00 15.97
N GLU A 83 -6.97 -3.21 15.49
CA GLU A 83 -6.21 -3.70 14.34
C GLU A 83 -7.13 -3.87 13.14
N GLY A 84 -6.56 -3.76 11.95
CA GLY A 84 -7.32 -3.92 10.72
C GLY A 84 -6.47 -3.84 9.47
N LYS A 85 -7.13 -4.08 8.33
CA LYS A 85 -6.51 -4.04 7.00
C LYS A 85 -6.68 -2.65 6.39
N PHE A 86 -5.56 -2.04 5.98
CA PHE A 86 -5.57 -0.75 5.30
C PHE A 86 -5.93 -0.91 3.83
N VAL A 87 -6.83 -0.07 3.34
CA VAL A 87 -7.27 -0.02 1.95
C VAL A 87 -6.92 1.36 1.37
N ARG A 88 -5.92 1.38 0.48
CA ARG A 88 -5.50 2.59 -0.22
C ARG A 88 -6.31 2.79 -1.48
N LYS A 89 -6.80 4.02 -1.69
CA LYS A 89 -7.55 4.39 -2.90
C LYS A 89 -6.83 5.51 -3.64
N ALA A 90 -6.81 5.44 -4.97
CA ALA A 90 -6.16 6.42 -5.84
C ALA A 90 -6.67 7.88 -5.65
N ASN A 91 -7.89 8.04 -5.15
CA ASN A 91 -8.46 9.36 -4.87
C ASN A 91 -8.11 9.92 -3.47
N GLY A 92 -7.17 9.29 -2.74
CA GLY A 92 -6.76 9.69 -1.39
C GLY A 92 -7.80 9.46 -0.29
N LYS A 93 -8.97 8.89 -0.61
CA LYS A 93 -10.00 8.48 0.37
C LYS A 93 -9.69 7.08 0.89
N ASN A 94 -8.60 6.95 1.62
CA ASN A 94 -8.19 5.68 2.20
C ASN A 94 -9.14 5.25 3.31
N SER A 95 -9.09 3.97 3.67
CA SER A 95 -9.89 3.42 4.74
C SER A 95 -9.13 2.28 5.44
N VAL A 96 -9.52 1.98 6.66
CA VAL A 96 -9.13 0.78 7.37
C VAL A 96 -10.38 -0.07 7.60
N ILE A 97 -10.26 -1.37 7.37
CA ILE A 97 -11.30 -2.36 7.68
C ILE A 97 -10.86 -3.04 8.97
N PRO A 98 -11.56 -2.81 10.10
CA PRO A 98 -11.23 -3.46 11.37
C PRO A 98 -11.38 -4.98 11.27
N ASP A 99 -10.59 -5.71 12.07
CA ASP A 99 -10.68 -7.18 12.11
C ASP A 99 -12.02 -7.68 12.70
N ASP A 100 -12.69 -6.86 13.50
CA ASP A 100 -13.98 -7.15 14.15
C ASP A 100 -15.20 -6.60 13.39
N SER A 101 -15.02 -5.95 12.24
CA SER A 101 -16.09 -5.29 11.48
C SER A 101 -15.78 -5.23 9.99
N GLU A 102 -16.77 -5.48 9.15
CA GLU A 102 -16.64 -5.30 7.70
C GLU A 102 -16.81 -3.84 7.22
N LYS A 103 -17.16 -2.92 8.12
CA LYS A 103 -17.42 -1.52 7.76
C LYS A 103 -16.11 -0.73 7.66
N PRO A 104 -15.77 -0.21 6.48
CA PRO A 104 -14.56 0.58 6.31
C PRO A 104 -14.68 1.91 7.06
N ILE A 105 -13.60 2.28 7.76
CA ILE A 105 -13.46 3.53 8.47
C ILE A 105 -12.52 4.43 7.68
N PHE A 106 -12.93 5.67 7.44
CA PHE A 106 -12.15 6.62 6.66
C PHE A 106 -10.81 6.98 7.36
N VAL A 107 -9.75 7.04 6.56
CA VAL A 107 -8.40 7.50 6.97
C VAL A 107 -7.91 8.52 5.95
N SER A 108 -7.66 9.75 6.39
CA SER A 108 -7.04 10.75 5.50
C SER A 108 -5.57 10.41 5.23
N GLU A 109 -5.02 10.91 4.11
CA GLU A 109 -3.63 10.62 3.72
C GLU A 109 -2.62 10.96 4.82
N ARG A 110 -2.76 12.12 5.45
CA ARG A 110 -1.91 12.55 6.56
C ARG A 110 -1.97 11.66 7.81
N ASN A 111 -3.09 10.92 7.99
CA ASN A 111 -3.31 10.01 9.11
C ASN A 111 -3.01 8.55 8.74
N SER A 112 -2.51 8.29 7.52
CA SER A 112 -2.24 6.95 7.01
C SER A 112 -0.88 6.38 7.45
N MET A 113 0.02 7.22 7.97
CA MET A 113 1.39 6.83 8.32
C MET A 113 2.16 6.14 7.16
N GLY A 114 1.79 6.45 5.90
CA GLY A 114 2.38 5.81 4.73
C GLY A 114 2.00 4.32 4.58
N ALA A 115 0.86 3.90 5.14
CA ALA A 115 0.34 2.56 4.93
C ALA A 115 -0.02 2.33 3.46
N LEU A 116 0.27 1.14 2.97
CA LEU A 116 -0.01 0.70 1.61
C LEU A 116 -1.25 -0.19 1.58
N ASN A 117 -1.78 -0.39 0.37
CA ASN A 117 -2.95 -1.24 0.20
C ASN A 117 -2.69 -2.67 0.67
N GLY A 118 -3.50 -3.14 1.60
CA GLY A 118 -3.42 -4.48 2.19
C GLY A 118 -2.58 -4.58 3.47
N ASP A 119 -1.87 -3.53 3.88
CA ASP A 119 -1.10 -3.53 5.12
C ASP A 119 -1.99 -3.80 6.33
N ARG A 120 -1.47 -4.57 7.29
CA ARG A 120 -2.08 -4.70 8.60
C ARG A 120 -1.59 -3.57 9.49
N VAL A 121 -2.52 -2.84 10.06
CA VAL A 121 -2.24 -1.63 10.82
C VAL A 121 -2.93 -1.63 12.17
N GLU A 122 -2.27 -1.00 13.13
CA GLU A 122 -2.87 -0.58 14.37
C GLU A 122 -3.39 0.85 14.21
N PHE A 123 -4.61 1.11 14.63
CA PHE A 123 -5.23 2.42 14.48
C PHE A 123 -6.10 2.79 15.67
N THR A 124 -6.39 4.08 15.80
CA THR A 124 -7.33 4.64 16.76
C THR A 124 -8.33 5.54 16.07
N PHE A 125 -9.48 5.75 16.69
CA PHE A 125 -10.44 6.74 16.21
C PHE A 125 -9.98 8.15 16.57
N LEU A 126 -10.10 9.06 15.62
CA LEU A 126 -9.98 10.48 15.89
C LEU A 126 -11.31 11.03 16.42
N ALA A 127 -11.23 12.04 17.29
CA ALA A 127 -12.40 12.80 17.73
C ALA A 127 -13.18 13.34 16.52
N ARG A 128 -14.50 13.13 16.53
CA ARG A 128 -15.39 13.51 15.42
C ARG A 128 -15.30 14.99 15.10
N ARG A 129 -15.14 15.33 13.84
CA ARG A 129 -15.38 16.66 13.32
C ARG A 129 -16.87 16.86 13.06
N LYS A 130 -17.30 18.12 12.92
CA LYS A 130 -18.70 18.61 12.73
C LYS A 130 -19.62 17.78 11.80
N ASN A 131 -19.09 16.88 10.97
CA ASN A 131 -19.87 16.12 9.98
C ASN A 131 -20.14 14.65 10.38
N HIS A 132 -19.96 14.25 11.63
CA HIS A 132 -20.26 12.90 12.16
C HIS A 132 -19.60 11.72 11.45
N ILE A 133 -18.61 11.94 10.57
CA ILE A 133 -17.87 10.87 9.92
C ILE A 133 -16.77 10.40 10.87
N LYS A 134 -16.81 9.13 11.24
CA LYS A 134 -15.70 8.51 11.99
C LYS A 134 -14.46 8.50 11.11
N GLU A 135 -13.39 9.11 11.60
CA GLU A 135 -12.06 9.09 10.97
C GLU A 135 -11.10 8.32 11.87
N ALA A 136 -10.24 7.50 11.29
CA ALA A 136 -9.20 6.81 12.02
C ALA A 136 -7.82 7.38 11.69
N GLN A 137 -6.90 7.19 12.63
CA GLN A 137 -5.47 7.47 12.47
C GLN A 137 -4.70 6.17 12.64
N VAL A 138 -3.85 5.86 11.71
CA VAL A 138 -2.89 4.75 11.81
C VAL A 138 -1.80 5.16 12.80
N ASN A 139 -1.59 4.33 13.82
CA ASN A 139 -0.56 4.55 14.83
C ASN A 139 0.70 3.75 14.52
N LYS A 140 0.51 2.56 13.92
CA LYS A 140 1.61 1.65 13.61
C LYS A 140 1.24 0.75 12.43
N ILE A 141 2.22 0.44 11.60
CA ILE A 141 2.11 -0.61 10.60
C ILE A 141 2.65 -1.90 11.24
N LEU A 142 1.78 -2.89 11.41
CA LEU A 142 2.10 -4.15 12.07
C LEU A 142 2.76 -5.12 11.09
N GLU A 143 2.18 -5.20 9.88
CA GLU A 143 2.65 -6.07 8.82
C GLU A 143 2.46 -5.42 7.46
N ARG A 144 3.47 -5.51 6.60
CA ARG A 144 3.40 -5.05 5.22
C ARG A 144 2.79 -6.14 4.34
N ALA A 145 1.81 -5.78 3.53
CA ALA A 145 1.17 -6.71 2.60
C ALA A 145 2.15 -7.22 1.54
N LYS A 146 3.10 -6.39 1.13
CA LYS A 146 4.18 -6.74 0.21
C LYS A 146 5.39 -5.84 0.40
N ASP A 147 6.55 -6.38 0.09
CA ASP A 147 7.84 -5.70 0.12
C ASP A 147 8.44 -5.48 -1.26
N THR A 148 7.84 -6.08 -2.29
CA THR A 148 8.32 -6.04 -3.68
C THR A 148 7.40 -5.23 -4.58
N PHE A 149 8.01 -4.42 -5.45
CA PHE A 149 7.31 -3.51 -6.36
C PHE A 149 7.92 -3.58 -7.75
N VAL A 150 7.05 -3.46 -8.75
CA VAL A 150 7.44 -3.44 -10.16
C VAL A 150 7.33 -2.02 -10.69
N GLY A 151 8.28 -1.61 -11.50
CA GLY A 151 8.27 -0.27 -12.10
C GLY A 151 9.35 -0.10 -13.15
N ARG A 152 9.46 1.13 -13.64
CA ARG A 152 10.45 1.53 -14.60
C ARG A 152 11.69 2.07 -13.89
N LEU A 153 12.88 1.56 -14.25
CA LEU A 153 14.14 2.08 -13.76
C LEU A 153 14.50 3.41 -14.45
N LYS A 154 15.00 4.35 -13.68
CA LYS A 154 15.74 5.52 -14.13
C LYS A 154 17.11 5.46 -13.44
N VAL A 155 18.17 5.41 -14.25
CA VAL A 155 19.53 5.20 -13.75
C VAL A 155 20.35 6.45 -14.02
N ASP A 156 20.80 7.10 -12.94
CA ASP A 156 21.71 8.24 -12.96
C ASP A 156 23.14 7.82 -12.57
N LYS A 157 24.06 8.78 -12.48
CA LYS A 157 25.49 8.50 -12.18
C LYS A 157 25.67 7.84 -10.83
N ASP A 158 24.99 8.33 -9.79
CA ASP A 158 25.23 7.93 -8.40
C ASP A 158 24.11 7.05 -7.83
N LEU A 159 22.87 7.23 -8.30
CA LEU A 159 21.68 6.55 -7.83
C LEU A 159 20.85 6.04 -8.99
N ALA A 160 19.93 5.16 -8.69
CA ALA A 160 18.83 4.82 -9.57
C ALA A 160 17.49 4.99 -8.82
N TYR A 161 16.43 5.09 -9.58
CA TYR A 161 15.07 5.24 -9.05
C TYR A 161 14.16 4.24 -9.73
N LEU A 162 13.28 3.63 -8.96
CA LEU A 162 12.14 2.90 -9.52
C LEU A 162 10.93 3.82 -9.52
N VAL A 163 10.39 4.07 -10.70
CA VAL A 163 9.11 4.76 -10.89
C VAL A 163 8.03 3.70 -10.94
N THR A 164 7.23 3.61 -9.89
CA THR A 164 6.10 2.67 -9.81
C THR A 164 4.89 3.22 -10.56
N PRO A 165 4.06 2.37 -11.18
CA PRO A 165 2.81 2.82 -11.77
C PRO A 165 1.80 3.24 -10.67
N GLY A 166 1.07 4.33 -10.94
CA GLY A 166 0.08 4.86 -10.01
C GLY A 166 0.67 5.53 -8.76
N ASP A 167 -0.20 5.91 -7.84
CA ASP A 167 0.16 6.61 -6.60
C ASP A 167 0.47 5.64 -5.45
N VAL A 168 1.30 4.61 -5.71
CA VAL A 168 1.67 3.64 -4.67
C VAL A 168 2.50 4.30 -3.59
N PHE A 169 3.47 5.12 -3.99
CA PHE A 169 4.29 5.92 -3.09
C PHE A 169 4.21 7.39 -3.47
N ALA A 170 4.30 8.27 -2.48
CA ALA A 170 4.43 9.72 -2.71
C ALA A 170 5.73 10.08 -3.46
N HIS A 171 6.76 9.24 -3.32
CA HIS A 171 8.08 9.42 -3.91
C HIS A 171 8.56 8.13 -4.57
N ASN A 172 9.45 8.26 -5.57
CA ASN A 172 10.10 7.12 -6.20
C ASN A 172 10.95 6.32 -5.21
N ILE A 173 11.10 5.03 -5.44
CA ILE A 173 11.98 4.16 -4.64
C ILE A 173 13.43 4.45 -5.04
N ILE A 174 14.27 4.83 -4.09
CA ILE A 174 15.70 5.06 -4.31
C ILE A 174 16.44 3.72 -4.30
N ILE A 175 17.32 3.51 -5.29
CA ILE A 175 18.13 2.31 -5.42
C ILE A 175 19.61 2.72 -5.43
N PRO A 176 20.39 2.37 -4.41
CA PRO A 176 21.82 2.59 -4.42
C PRO A 176 22.48 1.93 -5.66
N ARG A 177 23.44 2.61 -6.29
CA ARG A 177 24.04 2.16 -7.57
C ARG A 177 24.52 0.70 -7.52
N ARG A 178 25.12 0.27 -6.43
CA ARG A 178 25.58 -1.11 -6.19
C ARG A 178 24.48 -2.16 -6.19
N LYS A 179 23.21 -1.73 -6.03
CA LYS A 179 22.03 -2.63 -5.91
C LYS A 179 21.16 -2.64 -7.19
N VAL A 180 21.61 -2.03 -8.27
CA VAL A 180 20.88 -1.96 -9.54
C VAL A 180 20.98 -3.23 -10.39
N LYS A 181 21.92 -4.15 -10.07
CA LYS A 181 22.14 -5.43 -10.77
C LYS A 181 22.29 -5.32 -12.31
N GLY A 182 22.93 -4.24 -12.79
CA GLY A 182 23.15 -4.04 -14.22
C GLY A 182 21.96 -3.48 -15.00
N GLY A 183 20.86 -3.18 -14.33
CA GLY A 183 19.69 -2.55 -14.97
C GLY A 183 20.02 -1.21 -15.60
N LYS A 184 19.34 -0.89 -16.69
CA LYS A 184 19.48 0.34 -17.47
C LYS A 184 18.25 1.20 -17.31
N THR A 185 18.39 2.46 -17.72
CA THR A 185 17.22 3.36 -17.82
C THR A 185 16.21 2.78 -18.80
N ASP A 186 14.93 2.86 -18.42
CA ASP A 186 13.76 2.33 -19.11
C ASP A 186 13.60 0.79 -19.06
N ASP A 187 14.43 0.08 -18.29
CA ASP A 187 14.14 -1.30 -17.97
C ASP A 187 12.96 -1.39 -16.98
N LYS A 188 12.12 -2.38 -17.15
CA LYS A 188 11.19 -2.85 -16.13
C LYS A 188 11.93 -3.72 -15.13
N ALA A 189 11.74 -3.47 -13.85
CA ALA A 189 12.43 -4.19 -12.79
C ALA A 189 11.52 -4.49 -11.61
N VAL A 190 11.80 -5.60 -10.94
CA VAL A 190 11.26 -5.96 -9.63
C VAL A 190 12.24 -5.47 -8.57
N VAL A 191 11.76 -4.64 -7.65
CA VAL A 191 12.55 -4.06 -6.56
C VAL A 191 11.96 -4.45 -5.23
N ARG A 192 12.80 -4.92 -4.32
CA ARG A 192 12.43 -5.17 -2.92
C ARG A 192 12.82 -3.96 -2.08
N ILE A 193 11.91 -3.54 -1.19
CA ILE A 193 12.20 -2.51 -0.21
C ILE A 193 13.08 -3.09 0.89
N ILE A 194 14.17 -2.39 1.21
CA ILE A 194 15.10 -2.75 2.28
C ILE A 194 15.03 -1.76 3.45
N GLU A 195 14.62 -0.52 3.17
CA GLU A 195 14.37 0.48 4.19
C GLU A 195 13.08 1.22 3.87
N TRP A 196 12.13 1.15 4.79
CA TRP A 196 10.87 1.88 4.68
C TRP A 196 11.04 3.33 5.11
N PRO A 197 10.29 4.27 4.51
CA PRO A 197 10.39 5.67 4.90
C PRO A 197 9.95 5.87 6.35
N ASP A 198 10.76 6.63 7.08
CA ASP A 198 10.43 7.12 8.41
C ASP A 198 10.01 8.59 8.28
N GLY A 199 8.70 8.81 8.06
CA GLY A 199 8.07 10.12 7.83
C GLY A 199 7.64 10.39 6.38
N GLU A 200 6.73 11.37 6.23
CA GLU A 200 6.00 11.66 4.97
C GLU A 200 6.88 12.11 3.79
N ASN A 201 8.05 12.68 4.07
CA ASN A 201 8.92 13.28 3.04
C ASN A 201 10.16 12.44 2.68
N LYS A 202 10.20 11.17 3.11
CA LYS A 202 11.33 10.28 2.80
C LYS A 202 10.95 9.28 1.73
N SER A 203 11.86 9.02 0.82
CA SER A 203 11.73 7.95 -0.17
C SER A 203 12.10 6.60 0.43
N PRO A 204 11.38 5.52 0.09
CA PRO A 204 11.83 4.18 0.43
C PRO A 204 13.14 3.84 -0.30
N ILE A 205 13.97 3.01 0.33
CA ILE A 205 15.21 2.51 -0.28
C ILE A 205 14.99 1.05 -0.66
N GLY A 206 15.36 0.68 -1.88
CA GLY A 206 15.18 -0.67 -2.42
C GLY A 206 16.43 -1.25 -3.05
N GLU A 207 16.32 -2.52 -3.40
CA GLU A 207 17.30 -3.23 -4.22
C GLU A 207 16.59 -3.95 -5.37
N VAL A 208 17.22 -3.96 -6.54
CA VAL A 208 16.71 -4.73 -7.68
C VAL A 208 16.79 -6.22 -7.35
N VAL A 209 15.66 -6.90 -7.43
CA VAL A 209 15.58 -8.37 -7.32
C VAL A 209 15.80 -8.98 -8.70
N ASP A 210 15.08 -8.46 -9.69
CA ASP A 210 15.10 -8.97 -11.05
C ASP A 210 14.92 -7.84 -12.08
N ILE A 211 15.54 -7.99 -13.26
CA ILE A 211 15.35 -7.14 -14.43
C ILE A 211 14.48 -7.93 -15.41
N LEU A 212 13.31 -7.39 -15.71
CA LEU A 212 12.35 -8.05 -16.61
C LEU A 212 12.68 -7.81 -18.09
N GLY A 213 13.31 -6.67 -18.41
CA GLY A 213 13.71 -6.27 -19.75
C GLY A 213 13.29 -4.85 -20.09
N GLN A 214 13.45 -4.47 -21.35
CA GLN A 214 13.16 -3.12 -21.86
C GLN A 214 11.66 -2.86 -21.88
N MET A 215 11.24 -1.68 -21.42
CA MET A 215 9.85 -1.24 -21.47
C MET A 215 9.31 -1.20 -22.91
N GLY A 216 8.09 -1.68 -23.11
CA GLY A 216 7.42 -1.72 -24.42
C GLY A 216 7.53 -3.07 -25.13
N ASP A 217 8.36 -3.98 -24.68
CA ASP A 217 8.33 -5.38 -25.08
C ASP A 217 7.11 -6.07 -24.49
N ASN A 218 6.35 -6.82 -25.32
CA ASN A 218 5.09 -7.44 -24.90
C ASN A 218 5.29 -8.46 -23.76
N ASP A 219 6.33 -9.29 -23.84
CA ASP A 219 6.59 -10.31 -22.83
C ASP A 219 7.03 -9.65 -21.51
N VAL A 220 7.80 -8.56 -21.60
CA VAL A 220 8.22 -7.76 -20.43
C VAL A 220 7.03 -7.11 -19.76
N GLU A 221 6.09 -6.55 -20.53
CA GLU A 221 4.87 -5.94 -19.95
C GLU A 221 3.99 -7.02 -19.27
N MET A 222 3.80 -8.18 -19.90
CA MET A 222 3.06 -9.30 -19.31
C MET A 222 3.73 -9.81 -18.03
N ASN A 223 5.04 -10.05 -18.06
CA ASN A 223 5.81 -10.48 -16.88
C ASN A 223 5.77 -9.43 -15.76
N SER A 224 5.73 -8.15 -16.11
CA SER A 224 5.57 -7.05 -15.15
C SER A 224 4.24 -7.13 -14.42
N ILE A 225 3.16 -7.43 -15.11
CA ILE A 225 1.84 -7.60 -14.52
C ILE A 225 1.83 -8.82 -13.59
N LEU A 226 2.34 -9.97 -14.04
CA LEU A 226 2.43 -11.16 -13.19
C LEU A 226 3.22 -10.89 -11.91
N ALA A 227 4.41 -10.29 -12.04
CA ALA A 227 5.25 -9.92 -10.90
C ALA A 227 4.57 -8.92 -9.95
N GLN A 228 3.81 -7.95 -10.48
CA GLN A 228 3.08 -6.97 -9.67
C GLN A 228 2.02 -7.63 -8.76
N TYR A 229 1.39 -8.69 -9.24
CA TYR A 229 0.39 -9.47 -8.49
C TYR A 229 1.00 -10.63 -7.70
N GLY A 230 2.33 -10.78 -7.69
CA GLY A 230 3.01 -11.86 -6.98
C GLY A 230 2.83 -13.24 -7.63
N LEU A 231 2.45 -13.26 -8.90
CA LEU A 231 2.32 -14.48 -9.69
C LEU A 231 3.67 -14.89 -10.28
N PRO A 232 3.91 -16.20 -10.48
CA PRO A 232 5.11 -16.66 -11.17
C PRO A 232 5.18 -16.12 -12.60
N TYR A 233 6.29 -15.54 -12.97
CA TYR A 233 6.56 -15.01 -14.32
C TYR A 233 7.79 -15.68 -14.96
N LYS A 234 8.41 -16.63 -14.26
CA LYS A 234 9.50 -17.48 -14.74
C LYS A 234 9.30 -18.89 -14.20
N TYR A 235 9.64 -19.88 -15.00
CA TYR A 235 9.70 -21.25 -14.49
C TYR A 235 10.96 -21.47 -13.64
N PRO A 236 10.91 -22.31 -12.62
CA PRO A 236 12.11 -22.76 -11.93
C PRO A 236 13.07 -23.44 -12.91
N LYS A 237 14.38 -23.21 -12.75
CA LYS A 237 15.40 -23.72 -13.68
C LYS A 237 15.35 -25.24 -13.87
N ASN A 238 15.04 -25.99 -12.85
CA ASN A 238 14.87 -27.44 -12.94
C ASN A 238 13.72 -27.87 -13.84
N VAL A 239 12.65 -27.06 -13.93
CA VAL A 239 11.50 -27.29 -14.81
C VAL A 239 11.89 -26.99 -16.26
N GLU A 240 12.56 -25.85 -16.49
CA GLU A 240 13.08 -25.49 -17.81
C GLU A 240 14.08 -26.56 -18.33
N ASP A 241 15.01 -26.98 -17.46
CA ASP A 241 15.98 -28.01 -17.78
C ASP A 241 15.29 -29.37 -18.08
N ALA A 242 14.20 -29.69 -17.40
CA ALA A 242 13.43 -30.90 -17.67
C ALA A 242 12.69 -30.80 -19.01
N ALA A 243 12.04 -29.68 -19.28
CA ALA A 243 11.36 -29.42 -20.55
C ALA A 243 12.33 -29.47 -21.75
N ASN A 244 13.51 -28.86 -21.62
CA ASN A 244 14.53 -28.84 -22.65
C ASN A 244 15.14 -30.23 -22.95
N LYS A 245 14.97 -31.21 -22.06
CA LYS A 245 15.40 -32.61 -22.28
C LYS A 245 14.37 -33.43 -23.07
N ILE A 246 13.17 -32.96 -23.20
CA ILE A 246 12.11 -33.64 -23.96
C ILE A 246 12.42 -33.44 -25.45
N SER A 247 12.66 -34.58 -26.15
CA SER A 247 12.85 -34.56 -27.60
C SER A 247 11.54 -34.21 -28.28
N GLY A 248 11.58 -33.25 -29.22
CA GLY A 248 10.46 -32.97 -30.13
C GLY A 248 10.37 -33.93 -31.31
N GLU A 249 11.31 -34.88 -31.46
CA GLU A 249 11.32 -35.84 -32.55
C GLU A 249 10.39 -37.01 -32.22
N ILE A 250 9.47 -37.29 -33.11
CA ILE A 250 8.58 -38.45 -33.04
C ILE A 250 9.34 -39.66 -33.61
N THR A 251 9.59 -40.67 -32.78
CA THR A 251 10.35 -41.85 -33.11
C THR A 251 9.44 -43.03 -33.50
N GLU A 252 10.03 -44.09 -34.09
CA GLU A 252 9.28 -45.33 -34.40
C GLU A 252 8.68 -45.97 -33.14
N GLN A 253 9.25 -45.75 -31.96
CA GLN A 253 8.72 -46.23 -30.69
C GLN A 253 7.36 -45.55 -30.37
N ASP A 254 7.24 -44.29 -30.71
CA ASP A 254 6.03 -43.51 -30.47
C ASP A 254 4.84 -43.95 -31.35
N TYR A 255 5.12 -44.61 -32.49
CA TYR A 255 4.09 -45.17 -33.36
C TYR A 255 3.58 -46.54 -32.90
N LYS A 256 4.37 -47.32 -32.16
CA LYS A 256 4.05 -48.74 -31.85
C LYS A 256 2.76 -48.94 -31.08
N GLU A 257 2.41 -47.99 -30.24
CA GLU A 257 1.24 -48.03 -29.36
C GLU A 257 0.07 -47.17 -29.86
N ARG A 258 0.18 -46.62 -31.08
CA ARG A 258 -0.82 -45.69 -31.63
C ARG A 258 -1.43 -46.23 -32.89
N GLU A 259 -2.72 -45.95 -33.11
CA GLU A 259 -3.38 -46.25 -34.39
C GLU A 259 -2.90 -45.29 -35.50
N ASP A 260 -2.65 -45.83 -36.70
CA ASP A 260 -2.19 -45.04 -37.84
C ASP A 260 -3.39 -44.49 -38.65
N PHE A 261 -3.73 -43.25 -38.44
CA PHE A 261 -4.80 -42.54 -39.14
C PHE A 261 -4.33 -41.84 -40.42
N ARG A 262 -3.07 -41.97 -40.87
CA ARG A 262 -2.55 -41.28 -42.06
C ARG A 262 -3.31 -41.62 -43.37
N LYS A 263 -4.00 -42.73 -43.40
CA LYS A 263 -4.83 -43.16 -44.54
C LYS A 263 -6.33 -42.94 -44.35
N VAL A 264 -6.72 -42.43 -43.22
CA VAL A 264 -8.12 -42.16 -42.87
C VAL A 264 -8.36 -40.67 -43.01
N PHE A 265 -9.49 -40.29 -43.65
CA PHE A 265 -9.82 -38.87 -43.71
C PHE A 265 -10.10 -38.33 -42.31
N THR A 266 -9.26 -37.40 -41.90
CA THR A 266 -9.33 -36.76 -40.60
C THR A 266 -9.25 -35.25 -40.78
N CYS A 267 -10.03 -34.50 -40.04
CA CYS A 267 -9.97 -33.04 -40.02
C CYS A 267 -10.16 -32.52 -38.60
N THR A 268 -9.66 -31.30 -38.34
CA THR A 268 -9.94 -30.54 -37.15
C THR A 268 -10.82 -29.35 -37.53
N ILE A 269 -11.65 -28.89 -36.58
CA ILE A 269 -12.47 -27.69 -36.76
C ILE A 269 -12.17 -26.77 -35.61
N ASP A 270 -11.19 -25.95 -35.84
CA ASP A 270 -10.63 -25.04 -34.83
C ASP A 270 -10.81 -23.57 -35.25
N PRO A 271 -10.82 -22.62 -34.32
CA PRO A 271 -10.77 -21.20 -34.64
C PRO A 271 -9.53 -20.88 -35.49
N LYS A 272 -9.62 -19.84 -36.35
CA LYS A 272 -8.58 -19.47 -37.30
C LYS A 272 -7.22 -19.17 -36.65
N ASP A 273 -7.23 -18.77 -35.37
CA ASP A 273 -6.09 -18.38 -34.54
C ASP A 273 -5.69 -19.44 -33.50
N ALA A 274 -6.27 -20.65 -33.60
CA ALA A 274 -5.91 -21.77 -32.73
C ALA A 274 -4.43 -22.13 -32.93
N LYS A 275 -3.74 -22.32 -31.80
CA LYS A 275 -2.32 -22.70 -31.76
C LYS A 275 -2.12 -24.20 -31.53
N ASP A 276 -3.15 -24.87 -31.06
CA ASP A 276 -3.28 -26.30 -30.81
C ASP A 276 -4.55 -26.81 -31.39
N PHE A 277 -4.56 -28.06 -31.83
CA PHE A 277 -5.69 -28.71 -32.48
C PHE A 277 -6.17 -29.83 -31.56
N ASP A 278 -7.19 -29.56 -30.76
CA ASP A 278 -7.64 -30.47 -29.70
C ASP A 278 -8.65 -31.49 -30.22
N ASP A 279 -9.52 -31.07 -31.15
CA ASP A 279 -10.61 -31.90 -31.66
C ASP A 279 -10.30 -32.53 -33.03
N MET A 280 -10.28 -33.83 -33.07
CA MET A 280 -10.11 -34.59 -34.32
C MET A 280 -11.42 -35.31 -34.73
N PHE A 281 -11.91 -34.98 -35.90
CA PHE A 281 -13.06 -35.69 -36.53
C PHE A 281 -12.55 -36.71 -37.50
N VAL A 282 -13.08 -37.94 -37.39
CA VAL A 282 -12.73 -39.07 -38.24
C VAL A 282 -14.01 -39.55 -38.93
N ASP A 283 -14.02 -39.60 -40.27
CA ASP A 283 -15.08 -40.26 -41.01
C ASP A 283 -14.93 -41.78 -40.88
N ARG A 284 -15.70 -42.37 -39.97
CA ARG A 284 -15.92 -43.82 -39.96
C ARG A 284 -17.02 -44.14 -41.01
N LYS A 285 -16.64 -44.61 -42.17
CA LYS A 285 -17.60 -45.24 -43.06
C LYS A 285 -18.38 -46.29 -42.28
N SER A 286 -19.65 -46.00 -42.01
CA SER A 286 -20.60 -47.02 -41.59
C SER A 286 -20.57 -48.10 -42.63
N VAL A 287 -20.06 -49.26 -42.31
CA VAL A 287 -20.19 -50.47 -43.07
C VAL A 287 -21.66 -50.86 -42.91
N VAL A 288 -22.44 -50.66 -43.98
CA VAL A 288 -23.79 -51.24 -44.14
C VAL A 288 -23.65 -52.68 -44.50
#